data_95bf3586b0c4bd217337e358a0b4c132
#
_entry.id   95bf3586b0c4bd217337e358a0b4c132
#
_cell.length_a   1.000
_cell.length_b   1.000
_cell.length_c   1.000
_cell.angle_alpha   90.00
_cell.angle_beta   90.00
_cell.angle_gamma   90.00
#
_symmetry.space_group_name_H-M   'P 1'
#
loop_
_entity.id
_entity.type
_entity.pdbx_description
1 polymer ?
#
loop_
_entity_poly.entity_id
_entity_poly.type
_entity_poly.pdbx_seq_one_letter_code
_entity_poly.pdbx_strand_id
1 'polypeptide(L)'
;MAGYLVLPQEVIKQTAEAVIDFQGEGLSILEISHRAKYFQPVLDEAEALMKELLGIPEGYRVIFVGGGASLQFCIVPFNCLEHKAAYLNTGVWSKKAIKEAKAFGEVVEVATSAADNFTHIPMDFEVPQDADYLHITTNKLSMVPRFRTRNSKLFTRRKAMYL
;
A
#
# COMPACT_ATOMS: atom_id res chain seq x y z
N MET A 1 10.94 -8.77 -15.26
CA MET A 1 10.62 -7.49 -15.91
C MET A 1 9.73 -6.70 -14.96
N ALA A 2 10.16 -5.56 -14.45
CA ALA A 2 9.28 -4.70 -13.66
C ALA A 2 8.10 -4.31 -14.56
N GLY A 3 6.87 -4.56 -14.10
CA GLY A 3 5.67 -4.21 -14.85
C GLY A 3 5.56 -2.69 -14.98
N TYR A 4 5.44 -2.19 -16.19
CA TYR A 4 5.11 -0.79 -16.43
C TYR A 4 3.67 -0.55 -15.95
N LEU A 5 3.45 0.53 -15.20
CA LEU A 5 2.12 1.06 -14.97
C LEU A 5 1.68 1.77 -16.24
N VAL A 6 0.67 1.22 -16.91
CA VAL A 6 0.09 1.84 -18.09
C VAL A 6 -1.04 2.75 -17.62
N LEU A 7 -0.82 4.06 -17.75
CA LEU A 7 -1.87 5.06 -17.52
C LEU A 7 -2.82 5.12 -18.72
N PRO A 8 -4.12 5.35 -18.51
CA PRO A 8 -5.03 5.68 -19.59
C PRO A 8 -4.53 6.88 -20.39
N GLN A 9 -4.71 6.84 -21.72
CA GLN A 9 -4.26 7.93 -22.60
C GLN A 9 -4.89 9.29 -22.25
N GLU A 10 -6.12 9.28 -21.76
CA GLU A 10 -6.81 10.48 -21.30
C GLU A 10 -6.10 11.12 -20.11
N VAL A 11 -5.66 10.32 -19.13
CA VAL A 11 -4.90 10.82 -17.97
C VAL A 11 -3.57 11.44 -18.41
N ILE A 12 -2.90 10.85 -19.42
CA ILE A 12 -1.65 11.39 -19.95
C ILE A 12 -1.88 12.74 -20.60
N LYS A 13 -2.94 12.89 -21.40
CA LYS A 13 -3.30 14.17 -22.05
C LYS A 13 -3.63 15.26 -21.06
N GLN A 14 -4.54 14.96 -20.10
CA GLN A 14 -4.91 15.91 -19.06
C GLN A 14 -3.70 16.33 -18.21
N THR A 15 -2.79 15.41 -17.93
CA THR A 15 -1.55 15.74 -17.22
C THR A 15 -0.66 16.66 -18.03
N ALA A 16 -0.52 16.40 -19.35
CA ALA A 16 0.27 17.26 -20.23
C ALA A 16 -0.32 18.68 -20.32
N GLU A 17 -1.64 18.81 -20.43
CA GLU A 17 -2.34 20.09 -20.41
C GLU A 17 -2.13 20.83 -19.09
N ALA A 18 -2.24 20.12 -17.96
CA ALA A 18 -2.01 20.70 -16.64
C ALA A 18 -0.56 21.16 -16.39
N VAL A 19 0.41 20.53 -17.07
CA VAL A 19 1.84 21.00 -17.03
C VAL A 19 2.02 22.28 -17.82
N ILE A 20 1.26 22.50 -18.89
CA ILE A 20 1.33 23.73 -19.69
C ILE A 20 0.56 24.86 -19.00
N ASP A 21 -0.68 24.62 -18.65
CA ASP A 21 -1.56 25.59 -17.99
C ASP A 21 -2.59 24.86 -17.13
N PHE A 22 -2.46 24.94 -15.82
CA PHE A 22 -3.36 24.26 -14.90
C PHE A 22 -4.67 25.03 -14.75
N GLN A 23 -5.73 24.50 -15.37
CA GLN A 23 -7.11 25.02 -15.27
C GLN A 23 -7.30 26.48 -15.77
N GLY A 24 -6.43 26.98 -16.65
CA GLY A 24 -6.51 28.32 -17.18
C GLY A 24 -5.98 29.41 -16.23
N GLU A 25 -5.22 29.03 -15.20
CA GLU A 25 -4.66 29.96 -14.21
C GLU A 25 -3.36 30.64 -14.71
N GLY A 26 -2.86 30.31 -15.90
CA GLY A 26 -1.60 30.81 -16.44
C GLY A 26 -0.37 30.28 -15.73
N LEU A 27 -0.51 29.19 -14.94
CA LEU A 27 0.56 28.54 -14.19
C LEU A 27 0.56 27.05 -14.47
N SER A 28 1.75 26.45 -14.52
CA SER A 28 1.91 25.00 -14.54
C SER A 28 1.52 24.38 -13.18
N ILE A 29 0.94 23.19 -13.20
CA ILE A 29 0.71 22.42 -11.97
C ILE A 29 2.03 22.17 -11.20
N LEU A 30 3.18 22.18 -11.88
CA LEU A 30 4.50 22.01 -11.27
C LEU A 30 4.95 23.24 -10.48
N GLU A 31 4.33 24.40 -10.72
CA GLU A 31 4.62 25.66 -10.04
C GLU A 31 3.67 25.92 -8.88
N ILE A 32 2.57 25.17 -8.80
CA ILE A 32 1.52 25.35 -7.80
C ILE A 32 1.84 24.56 -6.53
N SER A 33 1.82 25.23 -5.39
CA SER A 33 1.99 24.57 -4.08
C SER A 33 0.80 23.65 -3.79
N HIS A 34 1.05 22.47 -3.22
CA HIS A 34 0.01 21.55 -2.75
C HIS A 34 -0.91 22.16 -1.68
N ARG A 35 -0.55 23.32 -1.10
CA ARG A 35 -1.38 24.11 -0.13
C ARG A 35 -2.09 25.28 -0.78
N ALA A 36 -1.95 25.47 -2.09
CA ALA A 36 -2.67 26.52 -2.80
C ALA A 36 -4.15 26.17 -2.90
N LYS A 37 -4.99 27.20 -2.79
CA LYS A 37 -6.45 27.03 -2.90
C LYS A 37 -6.90 26.38 -4.23
N TYR A 38 -6.13 26.55 -5.30
CA TYR A 38 -6.37 25.93 -6.61
C TYR A 38 -6.08 24.45 -6.64
N PHE A 39 -5.21 23.95 -5.76
CA PHE A 39 -4.85 22.53 -5.68
C PHE A 39 -5.75 21.77 -4.68
N GLN A 40 -6.36 22.45 -3.74
CA GLN A 40 -7.22 21.82 -2.72
C GLN A 40 -8.36 20.99 -3.33
N PRO A 41 -9.10 21.48 -4.36
CA PRO A 41 -10.14 20.69 -4.99
C PRO A 41 -9.64 19.37 -5.60
N VAL A 42 -8.41 19.34 -6.11
CA VAL A 42 -7.80 18.11 -6.66
C VAL A 42 -7.56 17.06 -5.56
N LEU A 43 -7.11 17.51 -4.39
CA LEU A 43 -6.92 16.62 -3.23
C LEU A 43 -8.24 16.11 -2.69
N ASP A 44 -9.23 17.00 -2.57
CA ASP A 44 -10.55 16.66 -2.04
C ASP A 44 -11.27 15.65 -2.97
N GLU A 45 -11.20 15.86 -4.28
CA GLU A 45 -11.73 14.92 -5.27
C GLU A 45 -11.00 13.59 -5.24
N ALA A 46 -9.67 13.60 -5.16
CA ALA A 46 -8.87 12.37 -5.07
C ALA A 46 -9.22 11.58 -3.81
N GLU A 47 -9.39 12.24 -2.66
CA GLU A 47 -9.81 11.58 -1.42
C GLU A 47 -11.24 11.00 -1.55
N ALA A 48 -12.17 11.77 -2.11
CA ALA A 48 -13.55 11.34 -2.31
C ALA A 48 -13.64 10.11 -3.23
N LEU A 49 -12.94 10.15 -4.36
CA LEU A 49 -12.89 9.03 -5.31
C LEU A 49 -12.24 7.77 -4.72
N MET A 50 -11.18 7.92 -3.93
CA MET A 50 -10.58 6.78 -3.24
C MET A 50 -11.55 6.16 -2.23
N LYS A 51 -12.29 6.97 -1.47
CA LYS A 51 -13.31 6.49 -0.53
C LYS A 51 -14.43 5.75 -1.25
N GLU A 52 -14.93 6.30 -2.34
CA GLU A 52 -16.00 5.70 -3.15
C GLU A 52 -15.56 4.37 -3.76
N LEU A 53 -14.45 4.37 -4.51
CA LEU A 53 -13.98 3.20 -5.26
C LEU A 53 -13.55 2.03 -4.38
N LEU A 54 -13.01 2.32 -3.20
CA LEU A 54 -12.56 1.30 -2.25
C LEU A 54 -13.61 0.96 -1.18
N GLY A 55 -14.76 1.64 -1.17
CA GLY A 55 -15.80 1.45 -0.18
C GLY A 55 -15.32 1.75 1.24
N ILE A 56 -14.50 2.79 1.41
CA ILE A 56 -13.91 3.15 2.71
C ILE A 56 -15.01 3.69 3.62
N PRO A 57 -15.27 3.07 4.79
CA PRO A 57 -16.35 3.48 5.66
C PRO A 57 -16.06 4.83 6.33
N GLU A 58 -17.13 5.43 6.87
CA GLU A 58 -17.01 6.64 7.67
C GLU A 58 -16.08 6.44 8.88
N GLY A 59 -15.37 7.48 9.27
CA GLY A 59 -14.37 7.45 10.35
C GLY A 59 -12.94 7.15 9.87
N TYR A 60 -12.75 6.75 8.61
CA TYR A 60 -11.43 6.58 8.00
C TYR A 60 -11.04 7.78 7.15
N ARG A 61 -9.73 8.01 7.06
CA ARG A 61 -9.16 9.05 6.20
C ARG A 61 -8.19 8.46 5.18
N VAL A 62 -8.16 9.05 4.00
CA VAL A 62 -7.12 8.80 3.00
C VAL A 62 -6.01 9.83 3.22
N ILE A 63 -4.77 9.37 3.29
CA ILE A 63 -3.60 10.25 3.39
C ILE A 63 -2.62 9.91 2.26
N PHE A 64 -2.10 10.95 1.62
CA PHE A 64 -1.09 10.84 0.58
C PHE A 64 0.29 11.09 1.21
N VAL A 65 1.15 10.05 1.21
CA VAL A 65 2.48 10.12 1.83
C VAL A 65 3.58 9.85 0.80
N GLY A 66 4.73 10.48 0.98
CA GLY A 66 5.91 10.26 0.15
C GLY A 66 6.60 8.92 0.44
N GLY A 67 7.64 8.59 -0.34
CA GLY A 67 8.57 7.48 -0.08
C GLY A 67 8.16 6.12 -0.64
N GLY A 68 7.01 5.97 -1.24
CA GLY A 68 6.52 4.72 -1.83
C GLY A 68 6.40 3.58 -0.82
N ALA A 69 6.22 2.35 -1.33
CA ALA A 69 6.06 1.15 -0.49
C ALA A 69 7.29 0.85 0.38
N SER A 70 8.49 1.20 -0.05
CA SER A 70 9.70 0.96 0.75
C SER A 70 9.71 1.74 2.06
N LEU A 71 9.23 2.99 2.04
CA LEU A 71 9.11 3.77 3.27
C LEU A 71 7.94 3.25 4.14
N GLN A 72 6.87 2.73 3.54
CA GLN A 72 5.76 2.15 4.28
C GLN A 72 6.19 0.93 5.11
N PHE A 73 7.21 0.18 4.68
CA PHE A 73 7.76 -0.92 5.48
C PHE A 73 8.35 -0.45 6.83
N CYS A 74 8.73 0.83 6.93
CA CYS A 74 9.18 1.45 8.18
C CYS A 74 8.02 2.17 8.90
N ILE A 75 7.17 2.90 8.17
CA ILE A 75 6.08 3.70 8.74
C ILE A 75 5.07 2.80 9.45
N VAL A 76 4.75 1.64 8.88
CA VAL A 76 3.79 0.71 9.46
C VAL A 76 4.26 0.20 10.83
N PRO A 77 5.44 -0.44 10.98
CA PRO A 77 5.89 -0.87 12.29
C PRO A 77 6.14 0.31 13.24
N PHE A 78 6.62 1.44 12.76
CA PHE A 78 6.82 2.63 13.60
C PHE A 78 5.53 3.09 14.30
N ASN A 79 4.38 2.97 13.63
CA ASN A 79 3.09 3.43 14.18
C ASN A 79 2.24 2.32 14.80
N CYS A 80 2.46 1.06 14.47
CA CYS A 80 1.52 -0.02 14.77
C CYS A 80 2.16 -1.21 15.50
N LEU A 81 3.50 -1.29 15.60
CA LEU A 81 4.19 -2.34 16.32
C LEU A 81 4.46 -1.88 17.77
N GLU A 82 3.69 -2.40 18.70
CA GLU A 82 3.89 -2.15 20.12
C GLU A 82 4.70 -3.28 20.79
N HIS A 83 4.37 -4.52 20.45
CA HIS A 83 4.99 -5.71 21.03
C HIS A 83 5.46 -6.69 19.96
N LYS A 84 4.55 -7.22 19.16
CA LYS A 84 4.81 -8.29 18.21
C LYS A 84 4.03 -8.11 16.91
N ALA A 85 4.70 -8.28 15.78
CA ALA A 85 4.04 -8.29 14.47
C ALA A 85 4.19 -9.65 13.77
N ALA A 86 3.11 -10.10 13.14
CA ALA A 86 3.08 -11.30 12.32
C ALA A 86 3.29 -10.95 10.84
N TYR A 87 4.11 -11.72 10.16
CA TYR A 87 4.43 -11.50 8.75
C TYR A 87 4.26 -12.77 7.93
N LEU A 88 3.64 -12.64 6.76
CA LEU A 88 3.59 -13.68 5.76
C LEU A 88 4.73 -13.46 4.75
N ASN A 89 5.72 -14.36 4.75
CA ASN A 89 6.87 -14.22 3.86
C ASN A 89 6.61 -14.92 2.52
N THR A 90 6.30 -14.14 1.54
CA THR A 90 5.97 -14.60 0.18
C THR A 90 6.98 -14.14 -0.88
N GLY A 91 8.14 -13.59 -0.50
CA GLY A 91 9.21 -13.24 -1.45
C GLY A 91 10.05 -12.03 -1.07
N VAL A 92 10.65 -11.39 -2.08
CA VAL A 92 11.65 -10.32 -1.88
C VAL A 92 11.09 -9.13 -1.11
N TRP A 93 9.88 -8.69 -1.44
CA TRP A 93 9.29 -7.52 -0.79
C TRP A 93 8.83 -7.80 0.63
N SER A 94 8.24 -8.96 0.89
CA SER A 94 7.92 -9.37 2.26
C SER A 94 9.17 -9.55 3.12
N LYS A 95 10.27 -10.09 2.56
CA LYS A 95 11.56 -10.15 3.26
C LYS A 95 12.09 -8.76 3.63
N LYS A 96 11.96 -7.78 2.72
CA LYS A 96 12.35 -6.40 3.03
C LYS A 96 11.47 -5.82 4.13
N ALA A 97 10.15 -6.00 4.06
CA ALA A 97 9.24 -5.54 5.10
C ALA A 97 9.57 -6.16 6.48
N ILE A 98 9.83 -7.47 6.53
CA ILE A 98 10.26 -8.18 7.74
C ILE A 98 11.57 -7.57 8.30
N LYS A 99 12.54 -7.31 7.42
CA LYS A 99 13.84 -6.73 7.81
C LYS A 99 13.66 -5.36 8.47
N GLU A 100 12.86 -4.48 7.85
CA GLU A 100 12.61 -3.14 8.39
C GLU A 100 11.85 -3.21 9.73
N ALA A 101 10.82 -4.07 9.83
CA ALA A 101 10.02 -4.20 11.04
C ALA A 101 10.84 -4.68 12.26
N LYS A 102 11.85 -5.52 12.05
CA LYS A 102 12.75 -6.01 13.12
C LYS A 102 13.52 -4.91 13.85
N ALA A 103 13.64 -3.72 13.25
CA ALA A 103 14.24 -2.56 13.91
C ALA A 103 13.32 -1.91 14.94
N PHE A 104 12.03 -2.24 14.94
CA PHE A 104 11.01 -1.62 15.79
C PHE A 104 10.48 -2.53 16.89
N GLY A 105 10.59 -3.87 16.74
CA GLY A 105 10.10 -4.81 17.75
C GLY A 105 10.19 -6.27 17.32
N GLU A 106 9.48 -7.13 18.04
CA GLU A 106 9.42 -8.56 17.75
C GLU A 106 8.66 -8.84 16.46
N VAL A 107 9.26 -9.65 15.58
CA VAL A 107 8.65 -10.04 14.30
C VAL A 107 8.64 -11.56 14.18
N VAL A 108 7.44 -12.11 14.00
CA VAL A 108 7.20 -13.53 13.77
C VAL A 108 6.82 -13.77 12.33
N GLU A 109 7.59 -14.60 11.63
CA GLU A 109 7.22 -15.12 10.31
C GLU A 109 6.26 -16.29 10.50
N VAL A 110 4.97 -16.06 10.27
CA VAL A 110 3.92 -17.07 10.53
C VAL A 110 3.83 -18.13 9.44
N ALA A 111 4.23 -17.79 8.22
CA ALA A 111 4.38 -18.77 7.14
C ALA A 111 5.28 -18.23 6.04
N THR A 112 5.88 -19.16 5.29
CA THR A 112 6.72 -18.86 4.14
C THR A 112 6.59 -19.93 3.07
N SER A 113 6.71 -19.54 1.80
CA SER A 113 6.86 -20.45 0.67
C SER A 113 8.28 -20.44 0.09
N ALA A 114 9.27 -20.11 0.92
CA ALA A 114 10.67 -20.02 0.50
C ALA A 114 11.23 -21.35 -0.02
N ALA A 115 10.81 -22.49 0.55
CA ALA A 115 11.24 -23.82 0.09
C ALA A 115 10.85 -24.09 -1.38
N ASP A 116 9.74 -23.52 -1.83
CA ASP A 116 9.22 -23.65 -3.18
C ASP A 116 9.52 -22.40 -4.04
N ASN A 117 10.59 -21.68 -3.73
CA ASN A 117 10.99 -20.46 -4.44
C ASN A 117 9.86 -19.41 -4.54
N PHE A 118 8.99 -19.35 -3.55
CA PHE A 118 7.85 -18.42 -3.48
C PHE A 118 6.86 -18.56 -4.64
N THR A 119 6.62 -19.76 -5.12
CA THR A 119 5.70 -20.04 -6.24
C THR A 119 4.23 -20.03 -5.83
N HIS A 120 3.93 -20.12 -4.54
CA HIS A 120 2.59 -20.10 -4.00
C HIS A 120 2.48 -19.21 -2.76
N ILE A 121 1.23 -18.97 -2.34
CA ILE A 121 0.92 -18.26 -1.10
C ILE A 121 0.53 -19.29 -0.05
N PRO A 122 1.26 -19.40 1.07
CA PRO A 122 0.84 -20.28 2.16
C PRO A 122 -0.53 -19.85 2.68
N MET A 123 -1.46 -20.79 2.85
CA MET A 123 -2.80 -20.52 3.35
C MET A 123 -3.02 -21.10 4.75
N ASP A 124 -2.22 -22.11 5.13
CA ASP A 124 -2.31 -22.77 6.43
C ASP A 124 -1.30 -22.13 7.38
N PHE A 125 -1.76 -21.14 8.15
CA PHE A 125 -0.99 -20.51 9.21
C PHE A 125 -1.91 -19.94 10.28
N GLU A 126 -1.40 -19.86 11.49
CA GLU A 126 -2.07 -19.20 12.60
C GLU A 126 -1.36 -17.88 12.93
N VAL A 127 -2.15 -16.84 13.15
CA VAL A 127 -1.63 -15.55 13.62
C VAL A 127 -1.65 -15.59 15.14
N PRO A 128 -0.51 -15.32 15.82
CA PRO A 128 -0.47 -15.23 17.28
C PRO A 128 -1.52 -14.24 17.79
N GLN A 129 -2.20 -14.59 18.88
CA GLN A 129 -3.26 -13.76 19.45
C GLN A 129 -2.73 -12.44 20.02
N ASP A 130 -1.47 -12.46 20.45
CA ASP A 130 -0.73 -11.33 20.98
C ASP A 130 -0.04 -10.47 19.91
N ALA A 131 -0.25 -10.80 18.62
CA ALA A 131 0.27 -9.98 17.53
C ALA A 131 -0.55 -8.69 17.37
N ASP A 132 0.17 -7.57 17.27
CA ASP A 132 -0.43 -6.24 17.05
C ASP A 132 -1.08 -6.16 15.66
N TYR A 133 -0.44 -6.77 14.65
CA TYR A 133 -0.98 -6.85 13.28
C TYR A 133 -0.40 -8.02 12.50
N LEU A 134 -1.07 -8.35 11.38
CA LEU A 134 -0.56 -9.25 10.33
C LEU A 134 -0.23 -8.43 9.09
N HIS A 135 1.02 -8.52 8.62
CA HIS A 135 1.46 -7.93 7.37
C HIS A 135 1.41 -8.94 6.22
N ILE A 136 0.78 -8.52 5.11
CA ILE A 136 0.71 -9.29 3.88
C ILE A 136 1.13 -8.40 2.71
N THR A 137 2.12 -8.85 1.93
CA THR A 137 2.50 -8.19 0.68
C THR A 137 1.63 -8.70 -0.46
N THR A 138 0.69 -7.89 -0.94
CA THR A 138 -0.35 -8.31 -1.89
C THR A 138 0.07 -8.25 -3.34
N ASN A 139 1.07 -7.44 -3.69
CA ASN A 139 1.55 -7.27 -5.05
C ASN A 139 3.01 -7.71 -5.19
N LYS A 140 3.22 -8.78 -5.93
CA LYS A 140 4.54 -9.28 -6.29
C LYS A 140 4.77 -9.06 -7.78
N LEU A 141 5.75 -8.24 -8.11
CA LEU A 141 6.11 -7.94 -9.50
C LEU A 141 6.84 -9.08 -10.24
N SER A 142 7.19 -10.16 -9.55
CA SER A 142 8.05 -11.17 -10.15
C SER A 142 7.77 -12.60 -9.71
N MET A 143 6.80 -13.27 -10.15
CA MET A 143 6.67 -14.74 -10.19
C MET A 143 5.45 -15.42 -9.57
N VAL A 144 4.56 -14.77 -8.85
CA VAL A 144 3.45 -15.48 -8.18
C VAL A 144 2.11 -14.82 -8.39
N PRO A 145 1.02 -15.60 -8.45
CA PRO A 145 -0.33 -15.09 -8.64
C PRO A 145 -0.68 -14.03 -7.59
N ARG A 146 -1.31 -12.95 -8.06
CA ARG A 146 -1.84 -11.88 -7.20
C ARG A 146 -2.84 -12.45 -6.21
N PHE A 147 -2.78 -12.01 -4.96
CA PHE A 147 -3.90 -12.20 -4.04
C PHE A 147 -5.18 -11.66 -4.70
N ARG A 148 -6.04 -12.57 -5.15
CA ARG A 148 -7.40 -12.18 -5.49
C ARG A 148 -8.19 -12.12 -4.18
N THR A 149 -8.57 -10.93 -3.78
CA THR A 149 -9.17 -10.54 -2.49
C THR A 149 -10.53 -11.17 -2.17
N ARG A 150 -10.84 -12.37 -2.63
CA ARG A 150 -12.13 -13.02 -2.34
C ARG A 150 -12.12 -14.07 -1.22
N ASN A 151 -11.02 -14.22 -0.50
CA ASN A 151 -11.01 -15.13 0.64
C ASN A 151 -11.32 -14.38 1.94
N SER A 152 -12.61 -14.26 2.25
CA SER A 152 -13.14 -13.54 3.42
C SER A 152 -12.60 -14.03 4.77
N LYS A 153 -12.00 -15.21 4.84
CA LYS A 153 -11.45 -15.78 6.08
C LYS A 153 -10.18 -15.09 6.59
N LEU A 154 -9.36 -14.51 5.70
CA LEU A 154 -8.17 -13.72 6.08
C LEU A 154 -8.52 -12.31 6.55
N PHE A 155 -9.70 -11.80 6.18
CA PHE A 155 -10.11 -10.41 6.37
C PHE A 155 -10.98 -10.15 7.60
N THR A 156 -11.33 -11.18 8.37
CA THR A 156 -12.25 -11.06 9.52
C THR A 156 -11.57 -10.64 10.83
N ARG A 157 -10.23 -10.50 10.87
CA ARG A 157 -9.55 -10.00 12.07
C ARG A 157 -9.23 -8.51 11.96
N ARG A 158 -9.60 -7.77 12.98
CA ARG A 158 -9.57 -6.29 13.11
C ARG A 158 -8.20 -5.60 12.91
N LYS A 159 -7.13 -6.33 12.64
CA LYS A 159 -5.75 -5.83 12.61
C LYS A 159 -4.93 -6.29 11.39
N ALA A 160 -5.54 -6.57 10.25
CA ALA A 160 -4.78 -6.91 9.05
C ALA A 160 -4.37 -5.64 8.29
N MET A 161 -3.07 -5.48 8.00
CA MET A 161 -2.52 -4.40 7.19
C MET A 161 -2.05 -4.91 5.85
N TYR A 162 -2.47 -4.26 4.78
CA TYR A 162 -2.19 -4.63 3.38
C TYR A 162 -1.32 -3.55 2.73
N LEU A 163 -0.20 -3.97 2.17
CA LEU A 163 0.69 -3.16 1.33
C LEU A 163 0.93 -3.82 -0.02
#